data_cece807820cd3434e13793177ca66fb4
#
_entry.id   cece807820cd3434e13793177ca66fb4
#
_cell.length_a   1.000
_cell.length_b   1.000
_cell.length_c   1.000
_cell.angle_alpha   90.00
_cell.angle_beta   90.00
_cell.angle_gamma   90.00
#
_symmetry.space_group_name_H-M   'P 1'
#
loop_
_entity.id
_entity.type
_entity.pdbx_description
1 polymer ?
#
loop_
_entity_poly.entity_id
_entity_poly.type
_entity_poly.pdbx_seq_one_letter_code
_entity_poly.pdbx_strand_id
1 'polypeptide(L)'
;MPDFSQVITDWGYAGIFLIVILGNIGLPVPEETVLAIAGYLVWSGRLQLLPVLIVALVSAVAGDSLGYWLGRRYGRAAVERYARWLLKPGRVVIAESFIRRYGALAVCVARFVGGFRFLAGPLAGAVGLPFRSFLRGNVLGAVLFVPYAVGIGYGIGYGLGPYVAQVQHALGGIGHMVLVVGVIAVVVLFAWRIAWRTIIRAVRLRVHRAIRTLWRRRLQ
;
A
#
# COMPACT_ATOMS: atom_id res chain seq x y z
N MET A 1 7.65 -21.36 28.95
CA MET A 1 7.82 -19.98 28.42
C MET A 1 7.39 -20.05 26.98
N PRO A 2 6.52 -19.19 26.48
CA PRO A 2 6.17 -19.19 25.07
C PRO A 2 7.48 -18.95 24.29
N ASP A 3 7.75 -19.81 23.32
CA ASP A 3 8.92 -19.70 22.47
C ASP A 3 8.86 -18.36 21.71
N PHE A 4 9.85 -17.52 21.90
CA PHE A 4 9.95 -16.23 21.20
C PHE A 4 9.82 -16.40 19.68
N SER A 5 10.21 -17.55 19.15
CA SER A 5 10.04 -17.91 17.74
C SER A 5 8.56 -18.05 17.34
N GLN A 6 7.71 -18.65 18.18
CA GLN A 6 6.28 -18.76 17.93
C GLN A 6 5.59 -17.41 17.98
N VAL A 7 5.94 -16.58 18.97
CA VAL A 7 5.39 -15.20 19.08
C VAL A 7 5.75 -14.38 17.83
N ILE A 8 7.00 -14.44 17.36
CA ILE A 8 7.40 -13.74 16.13
C ILE A 8 6.66 -14.27 14.91
N THR A 9 6.41 -15.60 14.85
CA THR A 9 5.71 -16.20 13.73
C THR A 9 4.24 -15.81 13.71
N ASP A 10 3.54 -15.94 14.84
CA ASP A 10 2.10 -15.66 14.93
C ASP A 10 1.80 -14.17 14.73
N TRP A 11 2.57 -13.27 15.38
CA TRP A 11 2.42 -11.83 15.18
C TRP A 11 2.91 -11.37 13.81
N GLY A 12 3.86 -12.06 13.21
CA GLY A 12 4.32 -11.77 11.86
C GLY A 12 3.20 -11.94 10.82
N TYR A 13 2.47 -13.05 10.86
CA TYR A 13 1.33 -13.28 9.95
C TYR A 13 0.16 -12.34 10.25
N ALA A 14 -0.17 -12.11 11.52
CA ALA A 14 -1.21 -11.15 11.93
C ALA A 14 -0.84 -9.72 11.51
N GLY A 15 0.41 -9.32 11.66
CA GLY A 15 0.91 -8.02 11.22
C GLY A 15 0.80 -7.85 9.70
N ILE A 16 1.21 -8.85 8.92
CA ILE A 16 1.06 -8.86 7.46
C ILE A 16 -0.43 -8.71 7.11
N PHE A 17 -1.31 -9.52 7.72
CA PHE A 17 -2.75 -9.47 7.47
C PHE A 17 -3.32 -8.07 7.73
N LEU A 18 -3.09 -7.50 8.91
CA LEU A 18 -3.64 -6.20 9.29
C LEU A 18 -3.11 -5.06 8.42
N ILE A 19 -1.81 -5.02 8.16
CA ILE A 19 -1.23 -3.92 7.38
C ILE A 19 -1.66 -4.01 5.91
N VAL A 20 -1.69 -5.22 5.34
CA VAL A 20 -2.11 -5.42 3.96
C VAL A 20 -3.59 -5.11 3.78
N ILE A 21 -4.47 -5.55 4.68
CA ILE A 21 -5.91 -5.25 4.58
C ILE A 21 -6.18 -3.74 4.72
N LEU A 22 -5.52 -3.07 5.67
CA LEU A 22 -5.65 -1.61 5.86
C LEU A 22 -5.17 -0.84 4.63
N GLY A 23 -4.02 -1.23 4.05
CA GLY A 23 -3.49 -0.63 2.82
C GLY A 23 -4.46 -0.76 1.65
N ASN A 24 -5.15 -1.89 1.54
CA ASN A 24 -6.07 -2.15 0.42
C ASN A 24 -7.50 -1.61 0.63
N ILE A 25 -7.92 -1.27 1.85
CA ILE A 25 -9.19 -0.56 2.08
C ILE A 25 -9.16 0.86 1.50
N GLY A 26 -7.97 1.40 1.28
CA GLY A 26 -7.78 2.75 0.73
C GLY A 26 -6.79 3.60 1.50
N LEU A 27 -6.22 3.11 2.60
CA LEU A 27 -5.20 3.84 3.35
C LEU A 27 -3.86 3.83 2.58
N PRO A 28 -3.10 4.95 2.55
CA PRO A 28 -1.82 5.03 1.87
C PRO A 28 -0.70 4.34 2.68
N VAL A 29 -0.83 3.04 2.90
CA VAL A 29 0.15 2.22 3.60
C VAL A 29 1.12 1.61 2.58
N PRO A 30 2.43 1.61 2.83
CA PRO A 30 3.44 1.03 1.93
C PRO A 30 3.44 -0.50 2.03
N GLU A 31 2.40 -1.14 1.48
CA GLU A 31 2.22 -2.60 1.48
C GLU A 31 3.38 -3.32 0.79
N GLU A 32 3.97 -2.72 -0.26
CA GLU A 32 5.11 -3.28 -0.97
C GLU A 32 6.29 -3.53 -0.02
N THR A 33 6.52 -2.58 0.88
CA THR A 33 7.59 -2.70 1.89
C THR A 33 7.30 -3.83 2.87
N VAL A 34 6.04 -3.96 3.30
CA VAL A 34 5.62 -5.03 4.22
C VAL A 34 5.76 -6.40 3.58
N LEU A 35 5.34 -6.55 2.31
CA LEU A 35 5.49 -7.79 1.56
C LEU A 35 6.96 -8.11 1.26
N ALA A 36 7.79 -7.10 0.98
CA ALA A 36 9.22 -7.30 0.82
C ALA A 36 9.90 -7.72 2.14
N ILE A 37 9.52 -7.12 3.27
CA ILE A 37 10.00 -7.56 4.60
C ILE A 37 9.57 -9.00 4.87
N ALA A 38 8.32 -9.36 4.56
CA ALA A 38 7.84 -10.73 4.69
C ALA A 38 8.67 -11.70 3.84
N GLY A 39 9.01 -11.34 2.61
CA GLY A 39 9.89 -12.11 1.73
C GLY A 39 11.30 -12.29 2.30
N TYR A 40 11.88 -11.24 2.88
CA TYR A 40 13.14 -11.32 3.59
C TYR A 40 13.07 -12.26 4.81
N LEU A 41 11.97 -12.22 5.59
CA LEU A 41 11.76 -13.11 6.74
C LEU A 41 11.57 -14.56 6.31
N VAL A 42 10.98 -14.82 5.13
CA VAL A 42 10.93 -16.14 4.52
C VAL A 42 12.33 -16.63 4.16
N TRP A 43 13.15 -15.80 3.52
CA TRP A 43 14.53 -16.14 3.19
C TRP A 43 15.36 -16.44 4.45
N SER A 44 15.17 -15.69 5.52
CA SER A 44 15.87 -15.91 6.79
C SER A 44 15.35 -17.11 7.60
N GLY A 45 14.38 -17.87 7.09
CA GLY A 45 13.80 -19.05 7.73
C GLY A 45 12.87 -18.75 8.90
N ARG A 46 12.51 -17.48 9.13
CA ARG A 46 11.61 -17.07 10.23
C ARG A 46 10.14 -17.23 9.90
N LEU A 47 9.76 -17.10 8.63
CA LEU A 47 8.42 -17.30 8.14
C LEU A 47 8.42 -18.34 7.02
N GLN A 48 7.29 -19.00 6.82
CA GLN A 48 7.10 -19.94 5.72
C GLN A 48 6.48 -19.25 4.53
N LEU A 49 6.97 -19.54 3.32
CA LEU A 49 6.55 -18.89 2.08
C LEU A 49 5.04 -19.06 1.81
N LEU A 50 4.55 -20.30 1.90
CA LEU A 50 3.16 -20.60 1.56
C LEU A 50 2.16 -19.90 2.48
N PRO A 51 2.27 -19.93 3.81
CA PRO A 51 1.41 -19.14 4.70
C PRO A 51 1.50 -17.63 4.43
N VAL A 52 2.69 -17.06 4.20
CA VAL A 52 2.85 -15.65 3.85
C VAL A 52 2.06 -15.30 2.59
N LEU A 53 2.20 -16.11 1.53
CA LEU A 53 1.46 -15.88 0.28
C LEU A 53 -0.05 -15.96 0.48
N ILE A 54 -0.54 -16.98 1.22
CA ILE A 54 -1.98 -17.16 1.48
C ILE A 54 -2.52 -15.97 2.28
N VAL A 55 -1.87 -15.63 3.39
CA VAL A 55 -2.31 -14.51 4.25
C VAL A 55 -2.31 -13.19 3.46
N ALA A 56 -1.24 -12.90 2.72
CA ALA A 56 -1.14 -11.69 1.92
C ALA A 56 -2.18 -11.64 0.79
N LEU A 57 -2.43 -12.76 0.09
CA LEU A 57 -3.44 -12.84 -0.96
C LEU A 57 -4.85 -12.61 -0.40
N VAL A 58 -5.20 -13.31 0.68
CA VAL A 58 -6.53 -13.19 1.31
C VAL A 58 -6.76 -11.77 1.81
N SER A 59 -5.79 -11.19 2.53
CA SER A 59 -5.90 -9.83 3.06
C SER A 59 -5.96 -8.79 1.95
N ALA A 60 -5.20 -8.95 0.87
CA ALA A 60 -5.21 -8.05 -0.27
C ALA A 60 -6.57 -8.07 -0.99
N VAL A 61 -7.09 -9.26 -1.29
CA VAL A 61 -8.40 -9.41 -1.96
C VAL A 61 -9.53 -8.92 -1.07
N ALA A 62 -9.49 -9.22 0.22
CA ALA A 62 -10.50 -8.78 1.19
C ALA A 62 -10.46 -7.26 1.37
N GLY A 63 -9.28 -6.67 1.55
CA GLY A 63 -9.10 -5.22 1.72
C GLY A 63 -9.62 -4.42 0.55
N ASP A 64 -9.24 -4.78 -0.69
CA ASP A 64 -9.77 -4.14 -1.90
C ASP A 64 -11.28 -4.32 -2.05
N SER A 65 -11.81 -5.51 -1.67
CA SER A 65 -13.25 -5.75 -1.71
C SER A 65 -14.00 -4.86 -0.71
N LEU A 66 -13.46 -4.65 0.48
CA LEU A 66 -14.00 -3.66 1.43
C LEU A 66 -13.92 -2.25 0.86
N GLY A 67 -12.78 -1.87 0.27
CA GLY A 67 -12.62 -0.60 -0.42
C GLY A 67 -13.66 -0.41 -1.54
N TYR A 68 -13.91 -1.44 -2.35
CA TYR A 68 -14.95 -1.43 -3.38
C TYR A 68 -16.34 -1.17 -2.80
N TRP A 69 -16.73 -1.87 -1.72
CA TRP A 69 -18.03 -1.68 -1.09
C TRP A 69 -18.17 -0.29 -0.46
N LEU A 70 -17.12 0.24 0.15
CA LEU A 70 -17.09 1.62 0.63
C LEU A 70 -17.29 2.61 -0.52
N GLY A 71 -16.56 2.45 -1.62
CA GLY A 71 -16.71 3.29 -2.80
C GLY A 71 -18.11 3.23 -3.40
N ARG A 72 -18.70 2.03 -3.45
CA ARG A 72 -20.07 1.82 -3.95
C ARG A 72 -21.13 2.45 -3.04
N ARG A 73 -20.93 2.40 -1.72
CA ARG A 73 -21.88 2.96 -0.74
C ARG A 73 -21.80 4.48 -0.64
N TYR A 74 -20.62 5.03 -0.57
CA TYR A 74 -20.43 6.48 -0.37
C TYR A 74 -20.38 7.25 -1.70
N GLY A 75 -20.20 6.57 -2.80
CA GLY A 75 -20.27 7.12 -4.15
C GLY A 75 -19.06 7.96 -4.56
N ARG A 76 -19.15 8.45 -5.79
CA ARG A 76 -18.07 9.16 -6.48
C ARG A 76 -17.58 10.40 -5.75
N ALA A 77 -18.50 11.22 -5.23
CA ALA A 77 -18.13 12.49 -4.57
C ALA A 77 -17.25 12.28 -3.33
N ALA A 78 -17.52 11.24 -2.54
CA ALA A 78 -16.72 10.88 -1.37
C ALA A 78 -15.34 10.37 -1.77
N VAL A 79 -15.26 9.48 -2.76
CA VAL A 79 -13.99 8.94 -3.26
C VAL A 79 -13.16 10.05 -3.91
N GLU A 80 -13.74 10.96 -4.69
CA GLU A 80 -13.05 12.10 -5.27
C GLU A 80 -12.53 13.07 -4.21
N ARG A 81 -13.31 13.31 -3.14
CA ARG A 81 -12.87 14.16 -2.02
C ARG A 81 -11.66 13.55 -1.33
N TYR A 82 -11.68 12.25 -1.06
CA TYR A 82 -10.58 11.51 -0.47
C TYR A 82 -9.37 11.47 -1.41
N ALA A 83 -9.56 11.11 -2.65
CA ALA A 83 -8.51 11.01 -3.65
C ALA A 83 -7.83 12.36 -3.95
N ARG A 84 -8.56 13.48 -3.90
CA ARG A 84 -7.97 14.84 -4.04
C ARG A 84 -6.97 15.18 -2.95
N TRP A 85 -7.09 14.53 -1.80
CA TRP A 85 -6.14 14.71 -0.71
C TRP A 85 -4.82 13.95 -0.98
N LEU A 86 -4.86 12.85 -1.71
CA LEU A 86 -3.75 11.95 -1.97
C LEU A 86 -3.13 12.13 -3.37
N LEU A 87 -3.94 12.42 -4.36
CA LEU A 87 -3.53 12.53 -5.77
C LEU A 87 -3.59 13.96 -6.29
N LYS A 88 -2.82 14.22 -7.35
CA LYS A 88 -2.94 15.47 -8.11
C LYS A 88 -4.32 15.58 -8.77
N PRO A 89 -4.88 16.81 -8.90
CA PRO A 89 -6.09 17.07 -9.68
C PRO A 89 -5.98 16.45 -11.08
N GLY A 90 -7.05 15.81 -11.55
CA GLY A 90 -7.11 15.15 -12.87
C GLY A 90 -6.72 13.68 -12.88
N ARG A 91 -5.89 13.18 -11.96
CA ARG A 91 -5.53 11.75 -11.93
C ARG A 91 -6.71 10.82 -11.63
N VAL A 92 -7.65 11.26 -10.81
CA VAL A 92 -8.86 10.52 -10.49
C VAL A 92 -9.71 10.30 -11.74
N VAL A 93 -9.87 11.34 -12.56
CA VAL A 93 -10.64 11.28 -13.82
C VAL A 93 -9.99 10.30 -14.79
N ILE A 94 -8.65 10.30 -14.88
CA ILE A 94 -7.91 9.35 -15.72
C ILE A 94 -8.13 7.92 -15.21
N ALA A 95 -8.03 7.68 -13.90
CA ALA A 95 -8.26 6.37 -13.31
C ALA A 95 -9.70 5.88 -13.52
N GLU A 96 -10.69 6.75 -13.36
CA GLU A 96 -12.09 6.42 -13.65
C GLU A 96 -12.30 6.04 -15.10
N SER A 97 -11.80 6.85 -16.05
CA SER A 97 -11.93 6.57 -17.48
C SER A 97 -11.28 5.23 -17.85
N PHE A 98 -10.14 4.93 -17.22
CA PHE A 98 -9.43 3.67 -17.41
C PHE A 98 -10.24 2.48 -16.87
N ILE A 99 -10.83 2.60 -15.67
CA ILE A 99 -11.67 1.55 -15.08
C ILE A 99 -12.93 1.34 -15.93
N ARG A 100 -13.59 2.41 -16.41
CA ARG A 100 -14.76 2.30 -17.28
C ARG A 100 -14.45 1.63 -18.61
N ARG A 101 -13.26 1.90 -19.18
CA ARG A 101 -12.85 1.37 -20.48
C ARG A 101 -12.39 -0.08 -20.42
N TYR A 102 -11.60 -0.45 -19.41
CA TYR A 102 -10.91 -1.74 -19.34
C TYR A 102 -11.44 -2.68 -18.24
N GLY A 103 -12.34 -2.22 -17.37
CA GLY A 103 -13.01 -3.03 -16.36
C GLY A 103 -12.05 -3.81 -15.46
N ALA A 104 -12.12 -5.15 -15.50
CA ALA A 104 -11.29 -6.05 -14.69
C ALA A 104 -9.79 -5.85 -14.92
N LEU A 105 -9.36 -5.63 -16.17
CA LEU A 105 -7.95 -5.41 -16.51
C LEU A 105 -7.43 -4.12 -15.89
N ALA A 106 -8.24 -3.07 -15.83
CA ALA A 106 -7.85 -1.82 -15.19
C ALA A 106 -7.58 -2.02 -13.69
N VAL A 107 -8.41 -2.81 -13.00
CA VAL A 107 -8.24 -3.15 -11.59
C VAL A 107 -6.93 -3.93 -11.37
N CYS A 108 -6.66 -4.91 -12.22
CA CYS A 108 -5.43 -5.70 -12.18
C CYS A 108 -4.19 -4.82 -12.36
N VAL A 109 -4.16 -3.99 -13.42
CA VAL A 109 -3.01 -3.12 -13.76
C VAL A 109 -2.80 -2.03 -12.71
N ALA A 110 -3.88 -1.49 -12.13
CA ALA A 110 -3.79 -0.45 -11.10
C ALA A 110 -2.95 -0.87 -9.88
N ARG A 111 -2.84 -2.17 -9.57
CA ARG A 111 -1.98 -2.68 -8.50
C ARG A 111 -0.51 -2.42 -8.71
N PHE A 112 -0.07 -2.38 -9.98
CA PHE A 112 1.33 -2.14 -10.33
C PHE A 112 1.66 -0.65 -10.47
N VAL A 113 0.64 0.22 -10.42
CA VAL A 113 0.83 1.67 -10.54
C VAL A 113 0.77 2.32 -9.17
N GLY A 114 1.93 2.74 -8.66
CA GLY A 114 2.04 3.39 -7.35
C GLY A 114 1.12 4.60 -7.21
N GLY A 115 0.35 4.63 -6.13
CA GLY A 115 -0.63 5.68 -5.84
C GLY A 115 -2.03 5.45 -6.41
N PHE A 116 -2.22 4.57 -7.40
CA PHE A 116 -3.55 4.16 -7.87
C PHE A 116 -4.06 2.90 -7.17
N ARG A 117 -3.16 2.06 -6.69
CA ARG A 117 -3.47 0.78 -6.09
C ARG A 117 -4.51 0.87 -4.98
N PHE A 118 -4.29 1.70 -3.96
CA PHE A 118 -5.21 1.85 -2.82
C PHE A 118 -6.55 2.53 -3.19
N LEU A 119 -6.64 3.17 -4.36
CA LEU A 119 -7.88 3.76 -4.88
C LEU A 119 -8.61 2.86 -5.86
N ALA A 120 -8.00 1.79 -6.37
CA ALA A 120 -8.58 0.93 -7.39
C ALA A 120 -9.90 0.30 -6.93
N GLY A 121 -9.95 -0.23 -5.70
CA GLY A 121 -11.17 -0.74 -5.09
C GLY A 121 -12.25 0.33 -4.93
N PRO A 122 -12.01 1.40 -4.16
CA PRO A 122 -12.97 2.49 -3.98
C PRO A 122 -13.46 3.11 -5.28
N LEU A 123 -12.57 3.37 -6.25
CA LEU A 123 -12.94 3.92 -7.54
C LEU A 123 -13.79 2.95 -8.37
N ALA A 124 -13.43 1.67 -8.42
CA ALA A 124 -14.22 0.66 -9.13
C ALA A 124 -15.64 0.55 -8.58
N GLY A 125 -15.79 0.62 -7.24
CA GLY A 125 -17.10 0.66 -6.59
C GLY A 125 -17.87 1.92 -6.92
N ALA A 126 -17.24 3.09 -6.86
CA ALA A 126 -17.86 4.40 -7.12
C ALA A 126 -18.31 4.58 -8.57
N VAL A 127 -17.59 4.01 -9.56
CA VAL A 127 -17.99 4.04 -10.96
C VAL A 127 -19.04 2.98 -11.32
N GLY A 128 -19.42 2.11 -10.38
CA GLY A 128 -20.43 1.09 -10.57
C GLY A 128 -19.97 -0.13 -11.35
N LEU A 129 -18.65 -0.44 -11.38
CA LEU A 129 -18.16 -1.66 -12.01
C LEU A 129 -18.85 -2.89 -11.38
N PRO A 130 -19.35 -3.88 -12.14
CA PRO A 130 -19.94 -5.09 -11.57
C PRO A 130 -18.96 -5.83 -10.67
N PHE A 131 -19.40 -6.25 -9.47
CA PHE A 131 -18.53 -6.88 -8.47
C PHE A 131 -17.79 -8.11 -9.01
N ARG A 132 -18.43 -8.93 -9.82
CA ARG A 132 -17.78 -10.09 -10.45
C ARG A 132 -16.63 -9.70 -11.37
N SER A 133 -16.77 -8.60 -12.13
CA SER A 133 -15.70 -8.08 -12.97
C SER A 133 -14.56 -7.51 -12.13
N PHE A 134 -14.88 -6.73 -11.10
CA PHE A 134 -13.92 -6.23 -10.13
C PHE A 134 -13.14 -7.37 -9.48
N LEU A 135 -13.84 -8.38 -8.94
CA LEU A 135 -13.22 -9.48 -8.22
C LEU A 135 -12.24 -10.29 -9.09
N ARG A 136 -12.58 -10.54 -10.36
CA ARG A 136 -11.67 -11.19 -11.31
C ARG A 136 -10.38 -10.40 -11.48
N GLY A 137 -10.47 -9.09 -11.71
CA GLY A 137 -9.30 -8.21 -11.84
C GLY A 137 -8.50 -8.12 -10.55
N ASN A 138 -9.19 -8.04 -9.41
CA ASN A 138 -8.60 -7.98 -8.08
C ASN A 138 -7.81 -9.26 -7.73
N VAL A 139 -8.42 -10.44 -7.90
CA VAL A 139 -7.77 -11.72 -7.65
C VAL A 139 -6.57 -11.92 -8.58
N LEU A 140 -6.76 -11.68 -9.90
CA LEU A 140 -5.66 -11.80 -10.85
C LEU A 140 -4.50 -10.85 -10.50
N GLY A 141 -4.81 -9.59 -10.20
CA GLY A 141 -3.82 -8.62 -9.78
C GLY A 141 -3.09 -9.02 -8.49
N ALA A 142 -3.81 -9.57 -7.50
CA ALA A 142 -3.22 -10.03 -6.25
C ALA A 142 -2.29 -11.24 -6.47
N VAL A 143 -2.73 -12.23 -7.26
CA VAL A 143 -1.94 -13.42 -7.58
C VAL A 143 -0.64 -13.08 -8.31
N LEU A 144 -0.63 -12.04 -9.11
CA LEU A 144 0.58 -11.58 -9.80
C LEU A 144 1.44 -10.68 -8.89
N PHE A 145 0.82 -9.76 -8.16
CA PHE A 145 1.54 -8.75 -7.39
C PHE A 145 2.15 -9.28 -6.09
N VAL A 146 1.41 -10.10 -5.33
CA VAL A 146 1.88 -10.58 -4.02
C VAL A 146 3.14 -11.44 -4.14
N PRO A 147 3.20 -12.48 -5.01
CA PRO A 147 4.43 -13.24 -5.19
C PRO A 147 5.58 -12.39 -5.73
N TYR A 148 5.29 -11.41 -6.59
CA TYR A 148 6.28 -10.47 -7.10
C TYR A 148 6.90 -9.65 -5.96
N ALA A 149 6.10 -9.05 -5.09
CA ALA A 149 6.57 -8.22 -3.98
C ALA A 149 7.32 -9.04 -2.92
N VAL A 150 6.81 -10.23 -2.57
CA VAL A 150 7.48 -11.18 -1.65
C VAL A 150 8.78 -11.67 -2.28
N GLY A 151 8.77 -11.98 -3.58
CA GLY A 151 9.95 -12.44 -4.33
C GLY A 151 11.07 -11.40 -4.37
N ILE A 152 10.75 -10.11 -4.49
CA ILE A 152 11.73 -9.02 -4.37
C ILE A 152 12.40 -9.07 -2.99
N GLY A 153 11.64 -9.17 -1.92
CA GLY A 153 12.17 -9.23 -0.56
C GLY A 153 13.04 -10.46 -0.32
N TYR A 154 12.62 -11.62 -0.84
CA TYR A 154 13.40 -12.84 -0.81
C TYR A 154 14.73 -12.70 -1.57
N GLY A 155 14.69 -12.10 -2.77
CA GLY A 155 15.87 -11.83 -3.58
C GLY A 155 16.85 -10.83 -2.93
N ILE A 156 16.32 -9.79 -2.27
CA ILE A 156 17.12 -8.87 -1.46
C ILE A 156 17.81 -9.64 -0.32
N GLY A 157 17.12 -10.56 0.35
CA GLY A 157 17.69 -11.43 1.36
C GLY A 157 18.85 -12.26 0.81
N TYR A 158 18.70 -12.82 -0.38
CA TYR A 158 19.72 -13.62 -1.04
C TYR A 158 20.96 -12.79 -1.40
N GLY A 159 20.77 -11.57 -1.94
CA GLY A 159 21.87 -10.70 -2.35
C GLY A 159 22.58 -9.97 -1.21
N LEU A 160 21.82 -9.51 -0.20
CA LEU A 160 22.36 -8.72 0.93
C LEU A 160 22.53 -9.54 2.22
N GLY A 161 22.01 -10.75 2.27
CA GLY A 161 22.03 -11.60 3.47
C GLY A 161 23.42 -11.79 4.09
N PRO A 162 24.47 -12.07 3.31
CA PRO A 162 25.84 -12.20 3.84
C PRO A 162 26.33 -10.93 4.54
N TYR A 163 26.02 -9.75 3.99
CA TYR A 163 26.40 -8.45 4.61
C TYR A 163 25.59 -8.18 5.87
N VAL A 164 24.31 -8.50 5.85
CA VAL A 164 23.42 -8.38 7.02
C VAL A 164 23.90 -9.30 8.14
N ALA A 165 24.28 -10.54 7.82
CA ALA A 165 24.84 -11.49 8.79
C ALA A 165 26.15 -10.99 9.42
N GLN A 166 27.05 -10.40 8.64
CA GLN A 166 28.29 -9.81 9.15
C GLN A 166 28.01 -8.65 10.13
N VAL A 167 27.07 -7.76 9.79
CA VAL A 167 26.66 -6.66 10.67
C VAL A 167 26.00 -7.19 11.95
N GLN A 168 25.18 -8.23 11.85
CA GLN A 168 24.56 -8.85 13.01
C GLN A 168 25.58 -9.50 13.95
N HIS A 169 26.59 -10.16 13.40
CA HIS A 169 27.70 -10.71 14.19
C HIS A 169 28.52 -9.63 14.89
N ALA A 170 28.74 -8.49 14.23
CA ALA A 170 29.48 -7.36 14.80
C ALA A 170 28.70 -6.63 15.90
N LEU A 171 27.36 -6.57 15.82
CA LEU A 171 26.49 -5.85 16.76
C LEU A 171 25.92 -6.73 17.89
N GLY A 172 26.15 -8.04 17.87
CA GLY A 172 25.58 -8.99 18.85
C GLY A 172 24.04 -9.04 18.80
N GLY A 173 23.40 -9.53 19.88
CA GLY A 173 21.93 -9.71 19.93
C GLY A 173 21.08 -8.45 19.73
N ILE A 174 21.68 -7.26 19.83
CA ILE A 174 21.03 -5.96 19.62
C ILE A 174 20.88 -5.65 18.12
N GLY A 175 21.67 -6.30 17.25
CA GLY A 175 21.68 -6.02 15.80
C GLY A 175 20.34 -6.25 15.12
N HIS A 176 19.54 -7.21 15.59
CA HIS A 176 18.20 -7.46 15.06
C HIS A 176 17.22 -6.32 15.38
N MET A 177 17.27 -5.79 16.62
CA MET A 177 16.44 -4.65 16.99
C MET A 177 16.83 -3.39 16.21
N VAL A 178 18.12 -3.14 16.06
CA VAL A 178 18.64 -1.98 15.30
C VAL A 178 18.21 -2.08 13.83
N LEU A 179 18.27 -3.27 13.23
CA LEU A 179 17.87 -3.49 11.83
C LEU A 179 16.38 -3.31 11.63
N VAL A 180 15.54 -3.90 12.48
CA VAL A 180 14.08 -3.74 12.44
C VAL A 180 13.69 -2.29 12.69
N VAL A 181 14.25 -1.66 13.72
CA VAL A 181 14.00 -0.24 14.01
C VAL A 181 14.49 0.65 12.88
N GLY A 182 15.66 0.36 12.29
CA GLY A 182 16.20 1.08 11.14
C GLY A 182 15.29 0.99 9.92
N VAL A 183 14.80 -0.20 9.58
CA VAL A 183 13.86 -0.40 8.48
C VAL A 183 12.54 0.31 8.76
N ILE A 184 12.00 0.18 9.98
CA ILE A 184 10.77 0.91 10.38
C ILE A 184 11.00 2.42 10.31
N ALA A 185 12.14 2.93 10.80
CA ALA A 185 12.49 4.35 10.73
C ALA A 185 12.58 4.84 9.28
N VAL A 186 13.23 4.10 8.39
CA VAL A 186 13.30 4.44 6.95
C VAL A 186 11.91 4.46 6.33
N VAL A 187 11.06 3.48 6.63
CA VAL A 187 9.68 3.42 6.14
C VAL A 187 8.86 4.60 6.67
N VAL A 188 8.97 4.90 7.96
CA VAL A 188 8.28 6.04 8.60
C VAL A 188 8.78 7.37 8.04
N LEU A 189 10.08 7.55 7.87
CA LEU A 189 10.66 8.75 7.28
C LEU A 189 10.26 8.93 5.81
N PHE A 190 10.19 7.84 5.05
CA PHE A 190 9.76 7.87 3.65
C PHE A 190 8.26 8.19 3.55
N ALA A 191 7.43 7.57 4.38
CA ALA A 191 6.00 7.87 4.50
C ALA A 191 5.78 9.32 4.97
N TRP A 192 6.52 9.80 5.97
CA TRP A 192 6.48 11.18 6.41
C TRP A 192 6.91 12.15 5.31
N ARG A 193 8.01 11.85 4.60
CA ARG A 193 8.48 12.71 3.50
C ARG A 193 7.45 12.83 2.37
N ILE A 194 6.71 11.76 2.08
CA ILE A 194 5.60 11.80 1.13
C ILE A 194 4.44 12.61 1.70
N ALA A 195 4.03 12.35 2.95
CA ALA A 195 2.96 13.09 3.62
C ALA A 195 3.28 14.58 3.77
N TRP A 196 4.51 14.91 4.17
CA TRP A 196 4.99 16.29 4.29
C TRP A 196 4.98 17.04 2.95
N ARG A 197 5.41 16.39 1.88
CA ARG A 197 5.34 16.96 0.52
C ARG A 197 3.91 17.19 0.06
N THR A 198 2.96 16.34 0.44
CA THR A 198 1.53 16.52 0.12
C THR A 198 0.90 17.63 0.95
N ILE A 199 1.23 17.74 2.23
CA ILE A 199 0.77 18.80 3.14
C ILE A 199 1.27 20.16 2.65
N ILE A 200 2.57 20.34 2.38
CA ILE A 200 3.14 21.60 1.89
C ILE A 200 2.49 22.00 0.56
N ARG A 201 2.23 21.06 -0.36
CA ARG A 201 1.55 21.34 -1.62
C ARG A 201 0.10 21.79 -1.39
N ALA A 202 -0.62 21.16 -0.46
CA ALA A 202 -2.00 21.54 -0.12
C ALA A 202 -2.08 22.93 0.52
N VAL A 203 -1.15 23.26 1.41
CA VAL A 203 -1.04 24.61 2.02
C VAL A 203 -0.71 25.66 0.96
N ARG A 204 0.28 25.41 0.09
CA ARG A 204 0.66 26.34 -0.99
C ARG A 204 -0.50 26.61 -1.95
N LEU A 205 -1.30 25.58 -2.28
CA LEU A 205 -2.48 25.74 -3.14
C LEU A 205 -3.62 26.53 -2.45
N ARG A 206 -3.79 26.39 -1.13
CA ARG A 206 -4.77 27.18 -0.37
C ARG A 206 -4.35 28.65 -0.31
N VAL A 207 -3.09 28.94 -0.05
CA VAL A 207 -2.54 30.29 -0.01
C VAL A 207 -2.67 30.97 -1.39
N HIS A 208 -2.33 30.29 -2.48
CA HIS A 208 -2.50 30.83 -3.84
C HIS A 208 -3.98 31.10 -4.22
N ARG A 209 -4.92 30.28 -3.75
CA ARG A 209 -6.35 30.56 -3.95
C ARG A 209 -6.83 31.76 -3.12
N ALA A 210 -6.41 31.84 -1.86
CA ALA A 210 -6.77 32.98 -0.99
C ALA A 210 -6.24 34.31 -1.55
N ILE A 211 -5.01 34.32 -2.05
CA ILE A 211 -4.42 35.50 -2.67
C ILE A 211 -5.20 35.89 -3.93
N ARG A 212 -5.57 34.95 -4.80
CA ARG A 212 -6.37 35.28 -6.02
C ARG A 212 -7.77 35.80 -5.71
N THR A 213 -8.42 35.31 -4.64
CA THR A 213 -9.74 35.82 -4.24
C THR A 213 -9.67 37.22 -3.65
N LEU A 214 -8.61 37.53 -2.92
CA LEU A 214 -8.37 38.89 -2.38
C LEU A 214 -8.06 39.90 -3.49
N TRP A 215 -7.29 39.50 -4.50
CA TRP A 215 -6.99 40.35 -5.67
C TRP A 215 -8.23 40.67 -6.51
N ARG A 216 -9.11 39.69 -6.74
CA ARG A 216 -10.37 39.89 -7.47
C ARG A 216 -11.35 40.85 -6.75
N ARG A 217 -11.33 40.87 -5.40
CA ARG A 217 -12.18 41.79 -4.61
C ARG A 217 -11.66 43.22 -4.56
N ARG A 218 -10.39 43.48 -4.91
CA ARG A 218 -9.83 44.85 -4.99
C ARG A 218 -10.01 45.49 -6.36
N LEU A 219 -10.42 44.75 -7.36
CA LEU A 219 -10.61 45.25 -8.74
C LEU A 219 -12.10 45.46 -9.10
N GLN A 220 -13.00 45.26 -8.14
CA GLN A 220 -14.42 45.65 -8.16
C GLN A 220 -14.67 46.80 -7.17
#